data_8c32885c6a1d717025a0bb995b56af87
#
_entry.id   8c32885c6a1d717025a0bb995b56af87
#
_cell.length_a   1.000
_cell.length_b   1.000
_cell.length_c   1.000
_cell.angle_alpha   90.00
_cell.angle_beta   90.00
_cell.angle_gamma   90.00
#
_symmetry.space_group_name_H-M   'P 1'
#
loop_
_entity.id
_entity.type
_entity.pdbx_description
1 polymer ?
#
loop_
_entity_poly.entity_id
_entity_poly.type
_entity_poly.pdbx_seq_one_letter_code
_entity_poly.pdbx_strand_id
1 'polypeptide(L)' 'TGWVEADGQTFYLNPVSDGTRGKMMTGWQLIDGKYYYFNTVSDGTRGALYRNRTTPDGYQVGADGVWIQ' A
#
# COMPACT_ATOMS: atom_id res chain seq x y z
N THR A 1 -12.23 5.60 4.01
CA THR A 1 -11.35 5.92 2.90
C THR A 1 -10.02 6.44 3.44
N GLY A 2 -8.98 6.31 2.62
CA GLY A 2 -7.65 6.65 3.05
C GLY A 2 -6.99 5.51 3.81
N TRP A 3 -6.16 5.85 4.80
CA TRP A 3 -5.41 4.85 5.55
C TRP A 3 -6.30 4.09 6.52
N VAL A 4 -6.15 2.74 6.52
CA VAL A 4 -6.91 1.86 7.40
C VAL A 4 -5.96 0.81 7.98
N GLU A 5 -6.11 0.52 9.28
CA GLU A 5 -5.36 -0.56 9.93
C GLU A 5 -6.33 -1.64 10.41
N ALA A 6 -5.98 -2.90 10.13
CA ALA A 6 -6.76 -4.05 10.53
C ALA A 6 -5.84 -5.25 10.71
N ASP A 7 -5.97 -5.96 11.83
CA ASP A 7 -5.19 -7.19 12.13
C ASP A 7 -3.68 -6.98 11.99
N GLY A 8 -3.19 -5.81 12.41
CA GLY A 8 -1.77 -5.49 12.34
C GLY A 8 -1.29 -5.12 10.95
N GLN A 9 -2.18 -5.04 9.96
CA GLN A 9 -1.84 -4.65 8.60
C GLN A 9 -2.38 -3.26 8.29
N THR A 10 -1.70 -2.56 7.38
CA THR A 10 -2.10 -1.22 6.96
C THR A 10 -2.55 -1.28 5.50
N PHE A 11 -3.69 -0.68 5.22
CA PHE A 11 -4.28 -0.64 3.88
C PHE A 11 -4.55 0.80 3.50
N TYR A 12 -4.68 1.06 2.21
CA TYR A 12 -5.05 2.38 1.72
C TYR A 12 -6.25 2.25 0.80
N LEU A 13 -7.35 2.90 1.16
CA LEU A 13 -8.57 2.90 0.37
C LEU A 13 -8.66 4.20 -0.42
N ASN A 14 -9.00 4.08 -1.70
CA ASN A 14 -9.04 5.23 -2.59
C ASN A 14 -9.99 6.31 -2.05
N PRO A 15 -9.49 7.52 -1.72
CA PRO A 15 -10.33 8.59 -1.21
C PRO A 15 -10.97 9.44 -2.30
N VAL A 16 -10.62 9.19 -3.57
CA VAL A 16 -11.07 10.00 -4.69
C VAL A 16 -12.47 9.56 -5.14
N SER A 17 -13.37 10.53 -5.32
CA SER A 17 -14.75 10.26 -5.76
C SER A 17 -14.80 10.15 -7.28
N ASP A 18 -14.24 9.08 -7.83
CA ASP A 18 -14.20 8.85 -9.28
C ASP A 18 -14.91 7.53 -9.66
N GLY A 19 -15.79 7.03 -8.80
CA GLY A 19 -16.46 5.76 -9.02
C GLY A 19 -15.78 4.58 -8.37
N THR A 20 -14.54 4.78 -7.88
CA THR A 20 -13.78 3.71 -7.20
C THR A 20 -13.45 4.08 -5.76
N ARG A 21 -14.15 5.07 -5.20
CA ARG A 21 -13.94 5.50 -3.82
C ARG A 21 -14.14 4.33 -2.87
N GLY A 22 -13.19 4.16 -1.95
CA GLY A 22 -13.22 3.07 -1.00
C GLY A 22 -12.60 1.78 -1.51
N LYS A 23 -12.19 1.75 -2.79
CA LYS A 23 -11.53 0.58 -3.35
C LYS A 23 -10.14 0.43 -2.73
N MET A 24 -9.81 -0.80 -2.32
CA MET A 24 -8.48 -1.08 -1.76
C MET A 24 -7.42 -0.95 -2.84
N MET A 25 -6.40 -0.14 -2.56
CA MET A 25 -5.31 0.10 -3.49
C MET A 25 -4.28 -1.02 -3.36
N THR A 26 -3.69 -1.42 -4.49
CA THR A 26 -2.64 -2.44 -4.52
C THR A 26 -1.50 -1.95 -5.41
N GLY A 27 -0.31 -2.54 -5.23
CA GLY A 27 0.87 -2.17 -6.01
C GLY A 27 1.42 -0.83 -5.58
N TRP A 28 2.14 -0.18 -6.49
CA TRP A 28 2.76 1.12 -6.22
C TRP A 28 1.72 2.22 -6.23
N GLN A 29 1.73 3.05 -5.19
CA GLN A 29 0.83 4.19 -5.08
C GLN A 29 1.62 5.40 -4.61
N LEU A 30 1.40 6.54 -5.28
CA LEU A 30 1.99 7.81 -4.88
C LEU A 30 0.99 8.52 -3.96
N ILE A 31 1.37 8.69 -2.70
CA ILE A 31 0.51 9.27 -1.67
C ILE A 31 1.31 10.34 -0.95
N ASP A 32 0.80 11.58 -0.96
CA ASP A 32 1.44 12.72 -0.29
C ASP A 32 2.91 12.89 -0.70
N GLY A 33 3.22 12.66 -1.98
CA GLY A 33 4.56 12.83 -2.51
C GLY A 33 5.52 11.70 -2.20
N LYS A 34 5.03 10.60 -1.63
CA LYS A 34 5.85 9.44 -1.28
C LYS A 34 5.27 8.19 -1.93
N TYR A 35 6.16 7.28 -2.35
CA TYR A 35 5.75 6.03 -2.97
C TYR A 35 5.63 4.93 -1.93
N TYR A 36 4.49 4.22 -1.96
CA TYR A 36 4.21 3.09 -1.09
C TYR A 36 3.89 1.88 -1.95
N TYR A 37 4.17 0.69 -1.45
CA TYR A 37 3.84 -0.54 -2.16
C TYR A 37 2.89 -1.39 -1.33
N PHE A 38 1.77 -1.76 -1.93
CA PHE A 38 0.75 -2.58 -1.29
C PHE A 38 0.73 -3.95 -1.96
N ASN A 39 0.60 -5.01 -1.16
CA ASN A 39 0.67 -6.39 -1.64
C ASN A 39 -0.38 -6.65 -2.73
N THR A 40 0.08 -7.19 -3.88
CA THR A 40 -0.80 -7.51 -5.00
C THR A 40 -1.20 -8.99 -5.01
N VAL A 41 -0.61 -9.81 -4.14
CA VAL A 41 -0.82 -11.26 -4.12
C VAL A 41 -2.04 -11.58 -3.26
N SER A 42 -2.95 -12.42 -3.79
CA SER A 42 -4.15 -12.85 -3.08
C SER A 42 -3.84 -14.01 -2.15
N ASP A 43 -3.10 -13.73 -1.07
CA ASP A 43 -2.67 -14.73 -0.09
C ASP A 43 -3.27 -14.47 1.30
N GLY A 44 -4.36 -13.70 1.34
CA GLY A 44 -4.98 -13.30 2.60
C GLY A 44 -4.48 -11.95 3.11
N THR A 45 -3.42 -11.40 2.51
CA THR A 45 -2.87 -10.09 2.88
C THR A 45 -2.86 -9.12 1.72
N ARG A 46 -3.69 -9.36 0.69
CA ARG A 46 -3.76 -8.48 -0.47
C ARG A 46 -4.12 -7.06 -0.04
N GLY A 47 -3.33 -6.10 -0.53
CA GLY A 47 -3.51 -4.70 -0.19
C GLY A 47 -2.75 -4.28 1.07
N ALA A 48 -2.10 -5.21 1.77
CA ALA A 48 -1.32 -4.87 2.96
C ALA A 48 -0.08 -4.08 2.58
N LEU A 49 0.19 -3.01 3.30
CA LEU A 49 1.36 -2.18 3.05
C LEU A 49 2.64 -2.96 3.35
N TYR A 50 3.56 -2.96 2.37
CA TYR A 50 4.90 -3.50 2.60
C TYR A 50 5.66 -2.55 3.51
N ARG A 51 6.27 -3.10 4.54
CA ARG A 51 7.10 -2.33 5.47
C ARG A 51 8.35 -3.13 5.77
N ASN A 52 9.50 -2.45 5.66
CA ASN A 52 10.81 -3.01 6.00
C ASN A 52 11.08 -4.31 5.24
N ARG A 53 10.77 -4.31 3.93
CA ARG A 53 10.98 -5.49 3.09
C ARG A 53 11.19 -5.07 1.63
N THR A 54 11.59 -6.04 0.81
CA THR A 54 11.84 -5.82 -0.61
C THR A 54 10.58 -6.18 -1.41
N THR A 55 10.23 -5.31 -2.39
CA THR A 55 9.11 -5.57 -3.28
C THR A 55 9.49 -6.60 -4.35
N PRO A 56 8.50 -7.20 -5.03
CA PRO A 56 8.80 -8.13 -6.15
C PRO A 56 9.60 -7.48 -7.27
N ASP A 57 9.55 -6.16 -7.39
CA ASP A 57 10.30 -5.43 -8.42
C ASP A 57 11.76 -5.20 -8.03
N GLY A 58 12.16 -5.62 -6.84
CA GLY A 58 13.53 -5.46 -6.37
C GLY A 58 13.80 -4.15 -5.65
N TYR A 59 12.79 -3.38 -5.34
CA TYR A 59 12.92 -2.13 -4.59
C TYR A 59 12.70 -2.38 -3.11
N GLN A 60 13.27 -1.52 -2.29
CA GLN A 60 13.15 -1.64 -0.83
C GLN A 60 12.27 -0.53 -0.28
N VAL A 61 11.46 -0.89 0.71
CA VAL A 61 10.65 0.06 1.45
C VAL A 61 11.06 0.03 2.92
N GLY A 62 10.97 1.18 3.56
CA GLY A 62 11.39 1.31 4.95
C GLY A 62 10.33 0.86 5.94
N ALA A 63 10.61 1.09 7.23
CA ALA A 63 9.70 0.68 8.30
C ALA A 63 8.36 1.42 8.23
N ASP A 64 8.31 2.55 7.56
CA ASP A 64 7.08 3.32 7.34
C ASP A 64 6.40 2.99 6.02
N GLY A 65 6.96 2.06 5.26
CA GLY A 65 6.41 1.65 3.96
C GLY A 65 6.80 2.54 2.80
N VAL A 66 7.57 3.59 3.05
CA VAL A 66 8.00 4.51 1.99
C VAL A 66 9.18 3.91 1.23
N TRP A 67 9.14 4.04 -0.10
CA TRP A 67 10.22 3.59 -0.96
C TRP A 67 11.55 4.26 -0.58
N ILE A 68 12.57 3.44 -0.41
CA ILE A 68 13.93 3.91 -0.13
C ILE A 68 14.64 4.11 -1.45
N GLN A 69 14.98 5.34 -1.71
CA GLN A 69 15.69 5.71 -2.93
C GLN A 69 17.20 5.60 -2.77
#